data_6e37d8a771279c5b649109664d6dc1df
#
_entry.id   6e37d8a771279c5b649109664d6dc1df
#
_cell.length_a   1.000
_cell.length_b   1.000
_cell.length_c   1.000
_cell.angle_alpha   90.00
_cell.angle_beta   90.00
_cell.angle_gamma   90.00
#
_symmetry.space_group_name_H-M   'P 1'
#
loop_
_entity.id
_entity.type
_entity.pdbx_description
1 polymer ?
#
loop_
_entity_poly.entity_id
_entity_poly.type
_entity_poly.pdbx_seq_one_letter_code
_entity_poly.pdbx_strand_id
1 'polypeptide(L)'
;ANDAEREELIGARAVVRGSLGGFRFLLHERRASLLVLVLAGGVVLTGALDVLFVAVAISLLDQGQAWAGFLSSASGLGALVGAALAVTLVGRRRLVPALVRGTFGFSGPVALIGAAPSAVTAPVLFGVAGAGGSVAWVAGTTLLQRIAPGEMLARVFGILEGMRAFALAIGSLGASGLIATFGVRTALVTIAALAPAMMVALWGPLSSIDREAKAPDPGLVAFLRRMPIFSPLPPPAIERIVPHLERVVVPAGVVLIREGDVGDRLCMIGSGEADVTREGAHVATLSAGNLVGEIALLRDVPRTATVTAKTRLELLTLDRATFLEAVTGHPQSRERAEAIVESRLPDRPSNGHDPPDAR
;
A
#
# COMPACT_ATOMS: atom_id res chain seq x y z
N ALA A 1 -14.86 41.53 3.35
CA ALA A 1 -14.14 40.29 2.94
C ALA A 1 -15.09 39.47 2.10
N ASN A 2 -14.73 39.23 0.85
CA ASN A 2 -15.55 38.58 -0.17
C ASN A 2 -15.69 37.10 0.19
N ASP A 3 -16.81 36.46 -0.13
CA ASP A 3 -17.06 35.04 0.18
C ASP A 3 -15.96 34.13 -0.42
N ALA A 4 -15.37 34.54 -1.56
CA ALA A 4 -14.21 33.89 -2.16
C ALA A 4 -12.94 33.93 -1.25
N GLU A 5 -12.65 35.04 -0.58
CA GLU A 5 -11.52 35.11 0.38
C GLU A 5 -11.75 34.24 1.63
N ARG A 6 -13.02 34.10 2.04
CA ARG A 6 -13.37 33.19 3.15
C ARG A 6 -13.24 31.72 2.76
N GLU A 7 -13.64 31.34 1.55
CA GLU A 7 -13.44 29.97 1.04
C GLU A 7 -11.96 29.63 0.86
N GLU A 8 -11.13 30.55 0.35
CA GLU A 8 -9.68 30.36 0.28
C GLU A 8 -9.05 30.21 1.67
N LEU A 9 -9.45 31.03 2.64
CA LEU A 9 -8.94 30.96 4.01
C LEU A 9 -9.38 29.68 4.74
N ILE A 10 -10.60 29.20 4.48
CA ILE A 10 -11.10 27.93 5.01
C ILE A 10 -10.34 26.75 4.36
N GLY A 11 -10.13 26.81 3.05
CA GLY A 11 -9.34 25.85 2.31
C GLY A 11 -7.87 25.79 2.79
N ALA A 12 -7.22 26.93 2.94
CA ALA A 12 -5.85 27.02 3.45
C ALA A 12 -5.72 26.50 4.89
N ARG A 13 -6.69 26.82 5.78
CA ARG A 13 -6.73 26.30 7.16
C ARG A 13 -6.98 24.80 7.22
N ALA A 14 -7.81 24.26 6.33
CA ALA A 14 -8.06 22.83 6.23
C ALA A 14 -6.81 22.08 5.73
N VAL A 15 -6.07 22.63 4.77
CA VAL A 15 -4.79 22.10 4.29
C VAL A 15 -3.74 22.12 5.40
N VAL A 16 -3.59 23.23 6.12
CA VAL A 16 -2.63 23.33 7.24
C VAL A 16 -2.98 22.37 8.37
N ARG A 17 -4.25 22.27 8.77
CA ARG A 17 -4.68 21.28 9.78
C ARG A 17 -4.47 19.84 9.29
N GLY A 18 -4.71 19.58 8.01
CA GLY A 18 -4.47 18.28 7.38
C GLY A 18 -2.99 17.90 7.43
N SER A 19 -2.10 18.84 7.09
CA SER A 19 -0.64 18.64 7.12
C SER A 19 -0.12 18.39 8.53
N LEU A 20 -0.65 19.10 9.53
CA LEU A 20 -0.31 18.88 10.94
C LEU A 20 -0.70 17.47 11.43
N GLY A 21 -1.82 16.93 10.96
CA GLY A 21 -2.22 15.55 11.27
C GLY A 21 -1.26 14.51 10.72
N GLY A 22 -0.81 14.68 9.48
CA GLY A 22 0.20 13.80 8.85
C GLY A 22 1.57 13.91 9.54
N PHE A 23 2.01 15.13 9.91
CA PHE A 23 3.25 15.35 10.64
C PHE A 23 3.22 14.70 12.03
N ARG A 24 2.08 14.83 12.74
CA ARG A 24 1.88 14.20 14.04
C ARG A 24 1.89 12.66 13.94
N PHE A 25 1.31 12.09 12.90
CA PHE A 25 1.40 10.66 12.62
C PHE A 25 2.85 10.22 12.41
N LEU A 26 3.62 10.93 11.58
CA LEU A 26 5.04 10.64 11.37
C LEU A 26 5.84 10.72 12.68
N LEU A 27 5.57 11.68 13.55
CA LEU A 27 6.27 11.78 14.85
C LEU A 27 5.96 10.61 15.79
N HIS A 28 4.76 10.03 15.72
CA HIS A 28 4.36 8.91 16.57
C HIS A 28 4.71 7.54 15.96
N GLU A 29 4.64 7.41 14.63
CA GLU A 29 4.94 6.16 13.92
C GLU A 29 6.40 6.16 13.43
N ARG A 30 7.31 5.71 14.31
CA ARG A 30 8.76 5.69 14.06
C ARG A 30 9.15 5.01 12.74
N ARG A 31 8.38 4.01 12.30
CA ARG A 31 8.66 3.27 11.05
C ARG A 31 8.36 4.09 9.81
N ALA A 32 7.22 4.78 9.80
CA ALA A 32 6.86 5.69 8.72
C ALA A 32 7.88 6.83 8.61
N SER A 33 8.31 7.41 9.75
CA SER A 33 9.35 8.45 9.80
C SER A 33 10.67 7.97 9.21
N LEU A 34 11.11 6.75 9.55
CA LEU A 34 12.34 6.18 9.03
C LEU A 34 12.27 5.97 7.51
N LEU A 35 11.14 5.49 6.99
CA LEU A 35 10.95 5.35 5.54
C LEU A 35 10.93 6.70 4.83
N VAL A 36 10.24 7.69 5.38
CA VAL A 36 10.23 9.06 4.85
C VAL A 36 11.65 9.64 4.84
N LEU A 37 12.44 9.45 5.90
CA LEU A 37 13.84 9.88 5.97
C LEU A 37 14.69 9.20 4.90
N VAL A 38 14.55 7.89 4.70
CA VAL A 38 15.26 7.13 3.66
C VAL A 38 14.89 7.61 2.27
N LEU A 39 13.60 7.83 2.01
CA LEU A 39 13.12 8.35 0.73
C LEU A 39 13.61 9.79 0.49
N ALA A 40 13.54 10.65 1.49
CA ALA A 40 14.06 12.02 1.40
C ALA A 40 15.58 12.04 1.15
N GLY A 41 16.33 11.16 1.81
CA GLY A 41 17.76 10.96 1.53
C GLY A 41 18.03 10.54 0.08
N GLY A 42 17.21 9.65 -0.48
CA GLY A 42 17.26 9.28 -1.90
C GLY A 42 17.02 10.48 -2.83
N VAL A 43 16.11 11.37 -2.47
CA VAL A 43 15.83 12.60 -3.24
C VAL A 43 16.99 13.59 -3.15
N VAL A 44 17.65 13.73 -1.99
CA VAL A 44 18.88 14.53 -1.85
C VAL A 44 19.94 14.06 -2.85
N LEU A 45 20.12 12.75 -2.99
CA LEU A 45 21.04 12.16 -3.96
C LEU A 45 20.65 12.47 -5.40
N THR A 46 19.35 12.48 -5.71
CA THR A 46 18.85 12.86 -7.04
C THR A 46 19.20 14.32 -7.36
N GLY A 47 18.96 15.25 -6.42
CA GLY A 47 19.34 16.65 -6.60
C GLY A 47 20.84 16.85 -6.74
N ALA A 48 21.65 16.05 -6.05
CA ALA A 48 23.10 16.06 -6.23
C ALA A 48 23.53 15.57 -7.63
N LEU A 49 22.83 14.55 -8.18
CA LEU A 49 23.12 14.04 -9.52
C LEU A 49 22.86 15.07 -10.62
N ASP A 50 21.85 15.94 -10.48
CA ASP A 50 21.56 16.97 -11.47
C ASP A 50 22.77 17.91 -11.69
N VAL A 51 23.48 18.26 -10.62
CA VAL A 51 24.73 19.03 -10.68
C VAL A 51 25.88 18.17 -11.19
N LEU A 52 25.94 16.91 -10.72
CA LEU A 52 27.04 15.99 -11.07
C LEU A 52 27.03 15.59 -12.54
N PHE A 53 25.88 15.49 -13.23
CA PHE A 53 25.86 15.22 -14.68
C PHE A 53 26.69 16.24 -15.45
N VAL A 54 26.54 17.54 -15.11
CA VAL A 54 27.28 18.62 -15.75
C VAL A 54 28.78 18.55 -15.39
N ALA A 55 29.05 18.40 -14.09
CA ALA A 55 30.43 18.36 -13.61
C ALA A 55 31.21 17.15 -14.16
N VAL A 56 30.60 15.98 -14.24
CA VAL A 56 31.18 14.76 -14.82
C VAL A 56 31.44 14.95 -16.31
N ALA A 57 30.46 15.45 -17.05
CA ALA A 57 30.60 15.66 -18.51
C ALA A 57 31.78 16.56 -18.85
N ILE A 58 31.93 17.69 -18.14
CA ILE A 58 32.96 18.69 -18.42
C ILE A 58 34.30 18.31 -17.80
N SER A 59 34.33 17.96 -16.49
CA SER A 59 35.59 17.88 -15.74
C SER A 59 36.20 16.48 -15.68
N LEU A 60 35.41 15.43 -15.89
CA LEU A 60 35.91 14.04 -15.84
C LEU A 60 35.98 13.37 -17.20
N LEU A 61 35.01 13.67 -18.08
CA LEU A 61 34.93 13.04 -19.40
C LEU A 61 35.46 13.90 -20.52
N ASP A 62 35.67 15.19 -20.26
CA ASP A 62 36.14 16.21 -21.25
C ASP A 62 35.28 16.26 -22.52
N GLN A 63 33.94 16.12 -22.36
CA GLN A 63 33.01 15.99 -23.48
C GLN A 63 32.08 17.18 -23.69
N GLY A 64 32.20 18.27 -22.93
CA GLY A 64 31.36 19.45 -23.05
C GLY A 64 29.95 19.29 -22.50
N GLN A 65 29.18 20.41 -22.49
CA GLN A 65 27.88 20.50 -21.80
C GLN A 65 26.78 19.61 -22.39
N ALA A 66 26.77 19.35 -23.70
CA ALA A 66 25.76 18.51 -24.34
C ALA A 66 25.74 17.07 -23.77
N TRP A 67 26.89 16.60 -23.32
CA TRP A 67 27.00 15.25 -22.68
C TRP A 67 26.26 15.15 -21.36
N ALA A 68 26.09 16.23 -20.63
CA ALA A 68 25.27 16.22 -19.41
C ALA A 68 23.81 15.77 -19.70
N GLY A 69 23.23 16.31 -20.79
CA GLY A 69 21.92 15.87 -21.26
C GLY A 69 21.89 14.39 -21.66
N PHE A 70 22.97 13.89 -22.31
CA PHE A 70 23.06 12.50 -22.70
C PHE A 70 23.16 11.56 -21.47
N LEU A 71 23.97 11.93 -20.47
CA LEU A 71 24.09 11.17 -19.21
C LEU A 71 22.75 11.16 -18.43
N SER A 72 22.08 12.30 -18.34
CA SER A 72 20.77 12.42 -17.71
C SER A 72 19.72 11.58 -18.43
N SER A 73 19.71 11.60 -19.77
CA SER A 73 18.80 10.78 -20.59
C SER A 73 19.06 9.28 -20.38
N ALA A 74 20.33 8.84 -20.30
CA ALA A 74 20.67 7.47 -20.02
C ALA A 74 20.16 7.03 -18.63
N SER A 75 20.31 7.90 -17.61
CA SER A 75 19.75 7.67 -16.27
C SER A 75 18.23 7.57 -16.31
N GLY A 76 17.54 8.45 -17.06
CA GLY A 76 16.09 8.43 -17.23
C GLY A 76 15.59 7.14 -17.91
N LEU A 77 16.25 6.68 -18.97
CA LEU A 77 15.95 5.39 -19.60
C LEU A 77 16.14 4.23 -18.65
N GLY A 78 17.22 4.27 -17.87
CA GLY A 78 17.44 3.29 -16.80
C GLY A 78 16.31 3.30 -15.77
N ALA A 79 15.84 4.48 -15.36
CA ALA A 79 14.73 4.62 -14.42
C ALA A 79 13.42 4.01 -14.97
N LEU A 80 13.15 4.14 -16.28
CA LEU A 80 12.01 3.46 -16.91
C LEU A 80 12.14 1.93 -16.85
N VAL A 81 13.33 1.40 -17.12
CA VAL A 81 13.58 -0.05 -16.98
C VAL A 81 13.40 -0.48 -15.52
N GLY A 82 13.93 0.30 -14.58
CA GLY A 82 13.77 0.05 -13.15
C GLY A 82 12.31 0.08 -12.70
N ALA A 83 11.51 1.00 -13.20
CA ALA A 83 10.07 1.07 -12.93
C ALA A 83 9.33 -0.16 -13.47
N ALA A 84 9.65 -0.62 -14.69
CA ALA A 84 9.10 -1.84 -15.26
C ALA A 84 9.46 -3.08 -14.43
N LEU A 85 10.72 -3.19 -13.98
CA LEU A 85 11.15 -4.25 -13.08
C LEU A 85 10.46 -4.18 -11.71
N ALA A 86 10.18 -2.97 -11.21
CA ALA A 86 9.50 -2.76 -9.94
C ALA A 86 8.04 -3.26 -9.96
N VAL A 87 7.39 -3.37 -11.13
CA VAL A 87 6.08 -4.03 -11.25
C VAL A 87 6.13 -5.46 -10.72
N THR A 88 7.25 -6.16 -10.87
CA THR A 88 7.45 -7.52 -10.33
C THR A 88 7.53 -7.55 -8.80
N LEU A 89 7.70 -6.41 -8.16
CA LEU A 89 7.71 -6.26 -6.70
C LEU A 89 6.30 -6.13 -6.12
N VAL A 90 5.31 -5.79 -6.96
CA VAL A 90 3.90 -5.71 -6.55
C VAL A 90 3.46 -7.09 -6.07
N GLY A 91 2.94 -7.17 -4.85
CA GLY A 91 2.55 -8.44 -4.21
C GLY A 91 3.68 -9.21 -3.51
N ARG A 92 4.95 -8.80 -3.62
CA ARG A 92 6.03 -9.44 -2.84
C ARG A 92 5.91 -9.10 -1.36
N ARG A 93 6.08 -10.10 -0.50
CA ARG A 93 5.96 -9.97 0.97
C ARG A 93 7.09 -9.14 1.58
N ARG A 94 8.30 -9.25 1.05
CA ARG A 94 9.51 -8.58 1.57
C ARG A 94 10.00 -7.54 0.57
N LEU A 95 9.85 -6.27 0.91
CA LEU A 95 10.24 -5.15 0.08
C LEU A 95 11.55 -4.48 0.55
N VAL A 96 11.92 -4.63 1.82
CA VAL A 96 13.19 -4.09 2.34
C VAL A 96 14.41 -4.60 1.56
N PRO A 97 14.52 -5.90 1.17
CA PRO A 97 15.60 -6.34 0.32
C PRO A 97 15.63 -5.70 -1.07
N ALA A 98 14.45 -5.33 -1.62
CA ALA A 98 14.37 -4.62 -2.89
C ALA A 98 14.82 -3.17 -2.75
N LEU A 99 14.38 -2.49 -1.68
CA LEU A 99 14.84 -1.15 -1.31
C LEU A 99 16.37 -1.10 -1.21
N VAL A 100 16.96 -2.05 -0.47
CA VAL A 100 18.41 -2.14 -0.28
C VAL A 100 19.15 -2.40 -1.60
N ARG A 101 18.73 -3.40 -2.37
CA ARG A 101 19.35 -3.71 -3.67
C ARG A 101 19.23 -2.54 -4.65
N GLY A 102 18.09 -1.85 -4.67
CA GLY A 102 17.91 -0.65 -5.46
C GLY A 102 18.86 0.48 -5.03
N THR A 103 19.03 0.70 -3.74
CA THR A 103 19.97 1.69 -3.19
C THR A 103 21.42 1.39 -3.58
N PHE A 104 21.87 0.14 -3.45
CA PHE A 104 23.20 -0.26 -3.89
C PHE A 104 23.34 -0.22 -5.42
N GLY A 105 22.27 -0.58 -6.16
CA GLY A 105 22.23 -0.48 -7.62
C GLY A 105 22.30 0.96 -8.13
N PHE A 106 21.87 1.94 -7.32
CA PHE A 106 22.08 3.36 -7.58
C PHE A 106 23.50 3.80 -7.22
N SER A 107 23.95 3.51 -6.02
CA SER A 107 25.18 4.04 -5.44
C SER A 107 26.45 3.43 -6.03
N GLY A 108 26.45 2.12 -6.29
CA GLY A 108 27.62 1.41 -6.82
C GLY A 108 28.10 1.96 -8.17
N PRO A 109 27.24 2.06 -9.19
CA PRO A 109 27.61 2.64 -10.47
C PRO A 109 28.09 4.09 -10.38
N VAL A 110 27.45 4.92 -9.53
CA VAL A 110 27.88 6.32 -9.32
C VAL A 110 29.28 6.37 -8.71
N ALA A 111 29.58 5.52 -7.74
CA ALA A 111 30.92 5.42 -7.16
C ALA A 111 31.97 4.96 -8.19
N LEU A 112 31.61 4.00 -9.06
CA LEU A 112 32.49 3.50 -10.12
C LEU A 112 32.85 4.59 -11.14
N ILE A 113 31.92 5.48 -11.49
CA ILE A 113 32.19 6.63 -12.35
C ILE A 113 33.24 7.54 -11.70
N GLY A 114 33.16 7.75 -10.37
CA GLY A 114 34.15 8.54 -9.65
C GLY A 114 35.54 7.86 -9.61
N ALA A 115 35.57 6.55 -9.49
CA ALA A 115 36.82 5.78 -9.44
C ALA A 115 37.52 5.63 -10.83
N ALA A 116 36.75 5.32 -11.86
CA ALA A 116 37.21 5.05 -13.21
C ALA A 116 36.34 5.75 -14.27
N PRO A 117 36.46 7.07 -14.45
CA PRO A 117 35.64 7.81 -15.40
C PRO A 117 36.01 7.43 -16.86
N SER A 118 34.98 7.10 -17.64
CA SER A 118 35.12 6.79 -19.07
C SER A 118 33.85 7.23 -19.81
N ALA A 119 34.04 7.92 -20.94
CA ALA A 119 32.94 8.37 -21.77
C ALA A 119 32.07 7.22 -22.32
N VAL A 120 32.65 6.03 -22.50
CA VAL A 120 31.92 4.86 -22.99
C VAL A 120 31.10 4.20 -21.90
N THR A 121 31.63 4.07 -20.68
CA THR A 121 30.96 3.35 -19.58
C THR A 121 30.05 4.24 -18.76
N ALA A 122 30.28 5.53 -18.67
CA ALA A 122 29.49 6.46 -17.84
C ALA A 122 27.99 6.46 -18.19
N PRO A 123 27.55 6.49 -19.46
CA PRO A 123 26.13 6.43 -19.78
C PRO A 123 25.47 5.12 -19.31
N VAL A 124 26.16 4.00 -19.47
CA VAL A 124 25.64 2.69 -19.03
C VAL A 124 25.53 2.64 -17.51
N LEU A 125 26.54 3.12 -16.79
CA LEU A 125 26.56 3.18 -15.34
C LEU A 125 25.47 4.11 -14.79
N PHE A 126 25.25 5.28 -15.40
CA PHE A 126 24.14 6.15 -15.02
C PHE A 126 22.77 5.51 -15.34
N GLY A 127 22.66 4.75 -16.44
CA GLY A 127 21.47 3.96 -16.72
C GLY A 127 21.17 2.92 -15.64
N VAL A 128 22.19 2.17 -15.20
CA VAL A 128 22.07 1.20 -14.10
C VAL A 128 21.71 1.92 -12.79
N ALA A 129 22.33 3.07 -12.51
CA ALA A 129 21.99 3.88 -11.35
C ALA A 129 20.53 4.35 -11.39
N GLY A 130 20.05 4.85 -12.53
CA GLY A 130 18.64 5.22 -12.70
C GLY A 130 17.68 4.07 -12.43
N ALA A 131 17.99 2.88 -12.94
CA ALA A 131 17.20 1.66 -12.67
C ALA A 131 17.17 1.31 -11.18
N GLY A 132 18.32 1.33 -10.52
CA GLY A 132 18.46 1.08 -9.09
C GLY A 132 17.66 2.07 -8.25
N GLY A 133 17.77 3.36 -8.56
CA GLY A 133 17.04 4.44 -7.90
C GLY A 133 15.52 4.29 -8.02
N SER A 134 15.03 3.96 -9.21
CA SER A 134 13.61 3.72 -9.45
C SER A 134 13.09 2.51 -8.66
N VAL A 135 13.82 1.39 -8.62
CA VAL A 135 13.46 0.22 -7.81
C VAL A 135 13.43 0.58 -6.32
N ALA A 136 14.41 1.33 -5.81
CA ALA A 136 14.46 1.77 -4.41
C ALA A 136 13.26 2.67 -4.08
N TRP A 137 12.95 3.64 -4.95
CA TRP A 137 11.81 4.54 -4.78
C TRP A 137 10.48 3.80 -4.70
N VAL A 138 10.21 2.91 -5.69
CA VAL A 138 8.97 2.12 -5.72
C VAL A 138 8.86 1.20 -4.50
N ALA A 139 9.95 0.52 -4.12
CA ALA A 139 9.93 -0.32 -2.93
C ALA A 139 9.66 0.47 -1.65
N GLY A 140 10.30 1.63 -1.48
CA GLY A 140 10.14 2.50 -0.32
C GLY A 140 8.74 3.10 -0.21
N THR A 141 8.20 3.63 -1.31
CA THR A 141 6.83 4.19 -1.35
C THR A 141 5.77 3.11 -1.13
N THR A 142 5.96 1.90 -1.67
CA THR A 142 5.06 0.77 -1.42
C THR A 142 5.11 0.33 0.05
N LEU A 143 6.29 0.31 0.69
CA LEU A 143 6.40 0.06 2.13
C LEU A 143 5.67 1.12 2.95
N LEU A 144 5.82 2.39 2.57
CA LEU A 144 5.14 3.50 3.24
C LEU A 144 3.61 3.37 3.12
N GLN A 145 3.11 2.99 1.95
CA GLN A 145 1.68 2.72 1.71
C GLN A 145 1.13 1.56 2.55
N ARG A 146 1.95 0.58 2.90
CA ARG A 146 1.53 -0.54 3.75
C ARG A 146 1.45 -0.18 5.24
N ILE A 147 2.21 0.83 5.67
CA ILE A 147 2.27 1.25 7.08
C ILE A 147 1.25 2.35 7.36
N ALA A 148 1.05 3.27 6.42
CA ALA A 148 0.15 4.40 6.60
C ALA A 148 -1.32 3.96 6.46
N PRO A 149 -2.20 4.27 7.45
CA PRO A 149 -3.63 4.06 7.31
C PRO A 149 -4.20 4.83 6.11
N GLY A 150 -5.23 4.29 5.45
CA GLY A 150 -5.80 4.88 4.24
C GLY A 150 -6.15 6.37 4.36
N GLU A 151 -6.73 6.78 5.49
CA GLU A 151 -7.09 8.18 5.79
C GLU A 151 -5.88 9.12 5.92
N MET A 152 -4.70 8.59 6.26
CA MET A 152 -3.47 9.36 6.43
C MET A 152 -2.57 9.35 5.20
N LEU A 153 -2.84 8.45 4.24
CA LEU A 153 -1.98 8.19 3.09
C LEU A 153 -1.73 9.47 2.27
N ALA A 154 -2.79 10.19 1.89
CA ALA A 154 -2.68 11.44 1.13
C ALA A 154 -1.87 12.51 1.87
N ARG A 155 -2.01 12.59 3.20
CA ARG A 155 -1.28 13.56 4.04
C ARG A 155 0.21 13.22 4.14
N VAL A 156 0.54 11.94 4.30
CA VAL A 156 1.93 11.46 4.38
C VAL A 156 2.63 11.67 3.03
N PHE A 157 1.96 11.38 1.91
CA PHE A 157 2.50 11.64 0.58
C PHE A 157 2.64 13.15 0.29
N GLY A 158 1.69 13.97 0.74
CA GLY A 158 1.81 15.44 0.64
C GLY A 158 3.03 15.98 1.39
N ILE A 159 3.35 15.46 2.57
CA ILE A 159 4.57 15.80 3.32
C ILE A 159 5.82 15.32 2.56
N LEU A 160 5.82 14.09 2.06
CA LEU A 160 6.93 13.54 1.29
C LEU A 160 7.22 14.39 0.05
N GLU A 161 6.19 14.83 -0.68
CA GLU A 161 6.33 15.67 -1.86
C GLU A 161 6.79 17.10 -1.51
N GLY A 162 6.31 17.67 -0.40
CA GLY A 162 6.83 18.94 0.12
C GLY A 162 8.31 18.85 0.52
N MET A 163 8.71 17.77 1.19
CA MET A 163 10.10 17.51 1.55
C MET A 163 10.98 17.28 0.32
N ARG A 164 10.41 16.75 -0.77
CA ARG A 164 11.14 16.47 -2.00
C ARG A 164 11.78 17.70 -2.61
N ALA A 165 11.04 18.81 -2.75
CA ALA A 165 11.59 20.06 -3.29
C ALA A 165 12.76 20.58 -2.44
N PHE A 166 12.62 20.52 -1.12
CA PHE A 166 13.68 20.92 -0.19
C PHE A 166 14.89 19.98 -0.24
N ALA A 167 14.66 18.68 -0.33
CA ALA A 167 15.70 17.66 -0.43
C ALA A 167 16.51 17.80 -1.74
N LEU A 168 15.84 18.08 -2.87
CA LEU A 168 16.51 18.38 -4.14
C LEU A 168 17.45 19.58 -4.01
N ALA A 169 16.98 20.69 -3.42
CA ALA A 169 17.78 21.88 -3.20
C ALA A 169 19.01 21.61 -2.31
N ILE A 170 18.82 20.89 -1.21
CA ILE A 170 19.94 20.47 -0.33
C ILE A 170 20.95 19.62 -1.12
N GLY A 171 20.49 18.69 -1.92
CA GLY A 171 21.34 17.83 -2.73
C GLY A 171 22.17 18.62 -3.73
N SER A 172 21.56 19.54 -4.47
CA SER A 172 22.22 20.39 -5.45
C SER A 172 23.25 21.33 -4.82
N LEU A 173 22.88 21.99 -3.71
CA LEU A 173 23.79 22.87 -2.96
C LEU A 173 24.95 22.08 -2.33
N GLY A 174 24.66 20.91 -1.72
CA GLY A 174 25.66 20.05 -1.14
C GLY A 174 26.66 19.52 -2.17
N ALA A 175 26.17 19.08 -3.34
CA ALA A 175 27.03 18.65 -4.43
C ALA A 175 27.93 19.78 -4.93
N SER A 176 27.36 20.97 -5.12
CA SER A 176 28.12 22.16 -5.56
C SER A 176 29.23 22.52 -4.57
N GLY A 177 28.93 22.50 -3.26
CA GLY A 177 29.90 22.74 -2.21
C GLY A 177 31.02 21.68 -2.16
N LEU A 178 30.66 20.39 -2.29
CA LEU A 178 31.64 19.29 -2.33
C LEU A 178 32.55 19.38 -3.56
N ILE A 179 31.98 19.71 -4.73
CA ILE A 179 32.76 19.89 -5.96
C ILE A 179 33.75 21.04 -5.83
N ALA A 180 33.30 22.18 -5.29
CA ALA A 180 34.14 23.37 -5.13
C ALA A 180 35.31 23.15 -4.15
N THR A 181 35.09 22.31 -3.10
CA THR A 181 36.11 22.12 -2.06
C THR A 181 37.01 20.90 -2.32
N PHE A 182 36.47 19.79 -2.80
CA PHE A 182 37.15 18.51 -2.89
C PHE A 182 37.22 17.94 -4.31
N GLY A 183 36.61 18.63 -5.28
CA GLY A 183 36.57 18.20 -6.67
C GLY A 183 35.52 17.14 -6.98
N VAL A 184 35.27 16.90 -8.28
CA VAL A 184 34.15 16.08 -8.79
C VAL A 184 34.26 14.61 -8.38
N ARG A 185 35.46 14.02 -8.39
CA ARG A 185 35.65 12.60 -8.01
C ARG A 185 35.28 12.34 -6.57
N THR A 186 35.77 13.18 -5.66
CA THR A 186 35.47 13.08 -4.23
C THR A 186 33.98 13.31 -3.97
N ALA A 187 33.35 14.27 -4.63
CA ALA A 187 31.94 14.53 -4.54
C ALA A 187 31.11 13.29 -4.96
N LEU A 188 31.44 12.66 -6.11
CA LEU A 188 30.77 11.45 -6.58
C LEU A 188 30.85 10.30 -5.57
N VAL A 189 32.05 10.01 -5.07
CA VAL A 189 32.26 8.90 -4.12
C VAL A 189 31.54 9.19 -2.78
N THR A 190 31.63 10.43 -2.28
CA THR A 190 31.00 10.81 -1.01
C THR A 190 29.49 10.74 -1.11
N ILE A 191 28.90 11.28 -2.18
CA ILE A 191 27.46 11.25 -2.43
C ILE A 191 27.00 9.81 -2.63
N ALA A 192 27.72 9.01 -3.42
CA ALA A 192 27.42 7.58 -3.61
C ALA A 192 27.47 6.77 -2.32
N ALA A 193 28.39 7.10 -1.40
CA ALA A 193 28.53 6.39 -0.12
C ALA A 193 27.42 6.73 0.88
N LEU A 194 26.75 7.89 0.76
CA LEU A 194 25.78 8.39 1.73
C LEU A 194 24.58 7.45 1.87
N ALA A 195 23.99 6.99 0.75
CA ALA A 195 22.79 6.15 0.79
C ALA A 195 23.05 4.74 1.35
N PRO A 196 24.11 4.02 0.94
CA PRO A 196 24.51 2.77 1.58
C PRO A 196 24.82 2.94 3.07
N ALA A 197 25.53 4.01 3.46
CA ALA A 197 25.84 4.28 4.87
C ALA A 197 24.56 4.47 5.70
N MET A 198 23.60 5.26 5.19
CA MET A 198 22.29 5.44 5.81
C MET A 198 21.53 4.10 5.90
N MET A 199 21.59 3.28 4.87
CA MET A 199 20.94 1.97 4.83
C MET A 199 21.52 1.00 5.86
N VAL A 200 22.85 1.00 6.04
CA VAL A 200 23.54 0.21 7.06
C VAL A 200 23.18 0.71 8.47
N ALA A 201 23.21 2.03 8.69
CA ALA A 201 22.86 2.65 9.99
C ALA A 201 21.41 2.35 10.40
N LEU A 202 20.50 2.29 9.44
CA LEU A 202 19.07 2.05 9.68
C LEU A 202 18.65 0.57 9.45
N TRP A 203 19.60 -0.34 9.25
CA TRP A 203 19.30 -1.74 8.95
C TRP A 203 18.43 -2.43 9.99
N GLY A 204 18.72 -2.25 11.26
CA GLY A 204 17.96 -2.83 12.37
C GLY A 204 16.47 -2.46 12.33
N PRO A 205 16.16 -1.15 12.40
CA PRO A 205 14.77 -0.68 12.29
C PRO A 205 14.07 -1.03 10.97
N LEU A 206 14.78 -0.94 9.83
CA LEU A 206 14.21 -1.29 8.52
C LEU A 206 13.88 -2.78 8.42
N SER A 207 14.77 -3.65 8.91
CA SER A 207 14.53 -5.10 8.88
C SER A 207 13.38 -5.54 9.77
N SER A 208 13.04 -4.77 10.82
CA SER A 208 11.87 -5.03 11.66
C SER A 208 10.56 -4.80 10.93
N ILE A 209 10.53 -3.88 9.96
CA ILE A 209 9.33 -3.59 9.14
C ILE A 209 8.88 -4.84 8.37
N ASP A 210 9.81 -5.54 7.72
CA ASP A 210 9.50 -6.79 6.99
C ASP A 210 9.16 -7.95 7.92
N ARG A 211 9.70 -7.98 9.15
CA ARG A 211 9.46 -9.06 10.12
C ARG A 211 8.10 -8.93 10.77
N GLU A 212 7.66 -7.69 11.00
CA GLU A 212 6.38 -7.39 11.65
C GLU A 212 5.26 -7.14 10.64
N ALA A 213 5.55 -6.86 9.37
CA ALA A 213 4.62 -7.06 8.28
C ALA A 213 4.32 -8.56 8.24
N LYS A 214 3.46 -9.01 9.20
CA LYS A 214 2.97 -10.39 9.29
C LYS A 214 2.56 -10.79 7.89
N ALA A 215 3.36 -11.66 7.28
CA ALA A 215 2.92 -12.30 6.05
C ALA A 215 1.52 -12.83 6.33
N PRO A 216 0.51 -12.44 5.52
CA PRO A 216 -0.83 -12.94 5.75
C PRO A 216 -0.73 -14.44 5.87
N ASP A 217 -1.33 -15.00 6.93
CA ASP A 217 -1.31 -16.44 7.18
C ASP A 217 -1.74 -17.16 5.89
N PRO A 218 -0.87 -17.99 5.28
CA PRO A 218 -1.21 -18.68 4.03
C PRO A 218 -2.47 -19.50 4.16
N GLY A 219 -2.77 -20.03 5.37
CA GLY A 219 -3.99 -20.73 5.67
C GLY A 219 -5.21 -19.84 5.58
N LEU A 220 -5.15 -18.62 6.11
CA LEU A 220 -6.24 -17.63 6.03
C LEU A 220 -6.46 -17.14 4.60
N VAL A 221 -5.38 -16.90 3.85
CA VAL A 221 -5.47 -16.55 2.43
C VAL A 221 -6.15 -17.68 1.64
N ALA A 222 -5.73 -18.92 1.85
CA ALA A 222 -6.32 -20.08 1.19
C ALA A 222 -7.80 -20.29 1.61
N PHE A 223 -8.13 -20.01 2.87
CA PHE A 223 -9.50 -20.06 3.38
C PHE A 223 -10.39 -19.03 2.68
N LEU A 224 -9.98 -17.75 2.64
CA LEU A 224 -10.74 -16.71 1.95
C LEU A 224 -10.93 -17.00 0.47
N ARG A 225 -9.92 -17.53 -0.21
CA ARG A 225 -10.02 -17.91 -1.63
C ARG A 225 -11.03 -19.02 -1.92
N ARG A 226 -11.32 -19.85 -0.95
CA ARG A 226 -12.36 -20.90 -1.06
C ARG A 226 -13.77 -20.34 -0.86
N MET A 227 -13.91 -19.17 -0.24
CA MET A 227 -15.20 -18.52 -0.03
C MET A 227 -15.73 -17.92 -1.34
N PRO A 228 -16.97 -18.23 -1.77
CA PRO A 228 -17.52 -17.76 -3.04
C PRO A 228 -17.47 -16.24 -3.23
N ILE A 229 -17.71 -15.47 -2.16
CA ILE A 229 -17.71 -14.00 -2.16
C ILE A 229 -16.29 -13.44 -2.41
N PHE A 230 -15.25 -14.06 -1.84
CA PHE A 230 -13.88 -13.58 -1.89
C PHE A 230 -13.05 -14.23 -3.00
N SER A 231 -13.51 -15.33 -3.59
CA SER A 231 -12.78 -16.06 -4.64
C SER A 231 -12.45 -15.20 -5.88
N PRO A 232 -13.28 -14.21 -6.31
CA PRO A 232 -12.95 -13.35 -7.45
C PRO A 232 -11.95 -12.23 -7.12
N LEU A 233 -11.65 -12.01 -5.83
CA LEU A 233 -10.75 -10.93 -5.42
C LEU A 233 -9.32 -11.18 -5.91
N PRO A 234 -8.63 -10.15 -6.42
CA PRO A 234 -7.21 -10.25 -6.74
C PRO A 234 -6.38 -10.48 -5.46
N PRO A 235 -5.22 -11.14 -5.56
CA PRO A 235 -4.37 -11.46 -4.41
C PRO A 235 -4.11 -10.29 -3.45
N PRO A 236 -3.82 -9.05 -3.93
CA PRO A 236 -3.59 -7.92 -3.03
C PRO A 236 -4.82 -7.51 -2.21
N ALA A 237 -6.03 -7.72 -2.73
CA ALA A 237 -7.27 -7.41 -2.01
C ALA A 237 -7.50 -8.42 -0.88
N ILE A 238 -7.27 -9.72 -1.15
CA ILE A 238 -7.35 -10.76 -0.11
C ILE A 238 -6.30 -10.53 0.99
N GLU A 239 -5.08 -10.18 0.61
CA GLU A 239 -4.00 -9.88 1.56
C GLU A 239 -4.32 -8.70 2.47
N ARG A 240 -5.11 -7.71 2.02
CA ARG A 240 -5.60 -6.59 2.84
C ARG A 240 -6.67 -6.98 3.85
N ILE A 241 -7.49 -7.97 3.54
CA ILE A 241 -8.56 -8.45 4.43
C ILE A 241 -7.98 -9.25 5.60
N VAL A 242 -6.97 -10.09 5.35
CA VAL A 242 -6.43 -11.05 6.34
C VAL A 242 -6.05 -10.42 7.70
N PRO A 243 -5.40 -9.24 7.77
CA PRO A 243 -5.08 -8.61 9.06
C PRO A 243 -6.29 -8.17 9.88
N HIS A 244 -7.46 -8.02 9.26
CA HIS A 244 -8.71 -7.60 9.90
C HIS A 244 -9.59 -8.79 10.32
N LEU A 245 -9.12 -10.03 10.05
CA LEU A 245 -9.82 -11.23 10.50
C LEU A 245 -9.55 -11.50 11.97
N GLU A 246 -10.61 -11.60 12.75
CA GLU A 246 -10.55 -12.03 14.15
C GLU A 246 -10.99 -13.50 14.27
N ARG A 247 -10.19 -14.31 14.96
CA ARG A 247 -10.59 -15.70 15.31
C ARG A 247 -11.40 -15.70 16.58
N VAL A 248 -12.57 -16.30 16.53
CA VAL A 248 -13.47 -16.45 17.66
C VAL A 248 -13.82 -17.92 17.81
N VAL A 249 -13.68 -18.45 19.02
CA VAL A 249 -14.10 -19.82 19.36
C VAL A 249 -15.36 -19.72 20.20
N VAL A 250 -16.40 -20.42 19.78
CA VAL A 250 -17.71 -20.37 20.42
C VAL A 250 -18.12 -21.78 20.84
N PRO A 251 -18.53 -22.00 22.11
CA PRO A 251 -19.08 -23.26 22.57
C PRO A 251 -20.41 -23.63 21.91
N ALA A 252 -20.76 -24.90 21.88
CA ALA A 252 -22.08 -25.35 21.46
C ALA A 252 -23.19 -24.72 22.31
N GLY A 253 -24.33 -24.40 21.68
CA GLY A 253 -25.52 -23.80 22.30
C GLY A 253 -25.49 -22.28 22.40
N VAL A 254 -24.38 -21.62 22.08
CA VAL A 254 -24.29 -20.16 22.12
C VAL A 254 -24.90 -19.53 20.85
N VAL A 255 -25.72 -18.51 21.04
CA VAL A 255 -26.31 -17.70 19.94
C VAL A 255 -25.26 -16.72 19.43
N LEU A 256 -24.91 -16.82 18.16
CA LEU A 256 -23.94 -15.97 17.47
C LEU A 256 -24.58 -14.70 16.93
N ILE A 257 -25.76 -14.85 16.35
CA ILE A 257 -26.55 -13.82 15.69
C ILE A 257 -27.98 -13.99 16.13
N ARG A 258 -28.65 -12.89 16.51
CA ARG A 258 -30.10 -12.89 16.79
C ARG A 258 -30.82 -12.20 15.65
N GLU A 259 -31.92 -12.78 15.24
CA GLU A 259 -32.87 -12.17 14.32
C GLU A 259 -33.35 -10.82 14.87
N GLY A 260 -33.37 -9.77 14.04
CA GLY A 260 -33.75 -8.42 14.41
C GLY A 260 -32.61 -7.54 14.95
N ASP A 261 -31.46 -8.08 15.32
CA ASP A 261 -30.31 -7.29 15.79
C ASP A 261 -29.67 -6.51 14.65
N VAL A 262 -28.96 -5.41 14.98
CA VAL A 262 -28.16 -4.67 14.03
C VAL A 262 -26.88 -5.46 13.72
N GLY A 263 -26.60 -5.67 12.43
CA GLY A 263 -25.42 -6.41 11.99
C GLY A 263 -24.20 -5.51 11.78
N ASP A 264 -23.09 -5.79 12.46
CA ASP A 264 -21.82 -5.06 12.37
C ASP A 264 -20.65 -5.93 11.84
N ARG A 265 -20.82 -7.26 11.80
CA ARG A 265 -19.79 -8.21 11.41
C ARG A 265 -20.31 -9.30 10.49
N LEU A 266 -19.43 -9.75 9.57
CA LEU A 266 -19.56 -10.99 8.83
C LEU A 266 -18.92 -12.12 9.64
N CYS A 267 -19.58 -13.27 9.73
CA CYS A 267 -19.02 -14.47 10.37
C CYS A 267 -18.82 -15.57 9.33
N MET A 268 -17.65 -16.17 9.31
CA MET A 268 -17.25 -17.27 8.43
C MET A 268 -16.93 -18.49 9.27
N ILE A 269 -17.52 -19.64 8.97
CA ILE A 269 -17.30 -20.88 9.74
C ILE A 269 -16.01 -21.52 9.27
N GLY A 270 -15.01 -21.57 10.14
CA GLY A 270 -13.74 -22.29 9.92
C GLY A 270 -13.86 -23.77 10.21
N SER A 271 -14.53 -24.13 11.33
CA SER A 271 -14.85 -25.53 11.72
C SER A 271 -16.09 -25.57 12.59
N GLY A 272 -16.76 -26.73 12.62
CA GLY A 272 -17.99 -26.98 13.37
C GLY A 272 -19.27 -26.74 12.56
N GLU A 273 -20.43 -26.80 13.23
CA GLU A 273 -21.76 -26.64 12.65
C GLU A 273 -22.59 -25.61 13.43
N ALA A 274 -23.39 -24.82 12.71
CA ALA A 274 -24.33 -23.86 13.26
C ALA A 274 -25.73 -24.05 12.66
N ASP A 275 -26.77 -24.00 13.50
CA ASP A 275 -28.15 -24.04 13.06
C ASP A 275 -28.70 -22.63 12.86
N VAL A 276 -29.38 -22.44 11.73
CA VAL A 276 -30.04 -21.18 11.35
C VAL A 276 -31.53 -21.36 11.57
N THR A 277 -32.13 -20.47 12.36
CA THR A 277 -33.58 -20.45 12.59
C THR A 277 -34.13 -19.07 12.21
N ARG A 278 -35.34 -19.04 11.66
CA ARG A 278 -36.07 -17.80 11.33
C ARG A 278 -37.47 -17.91 11.91
N GLU A 279 -37.91 -16.94 12.68
CA GLU A 279 -39.20 -16.96 13.37
C GLU A 279 -39.40 -18.26 14.19
N GLY A 280 -38.29 -18.76 14.73
CA GLY A 280 -38.27 -20.02 15.52
C GLY A 280 -38.23 -21.33 14.71
N ALA A 281 -38.45 -21.28 13.40
CA ALA A 281 -38.37 -22.45 12.51
C ALA A 281 -36.93 -22.71 12.05
N HIS A 282 -36.48 -23.96 12.04
CA HIS A 282 -35.19 -24.35 11.50
C HIS A 282 -35.19 -24.18 9.96
N VAL A 283 -34.19 -23.43 9.46
CA VAL A 283 -34.04 -23.12 8.01
C VAL A 283 -32.91 -23.93 7.39
N ALA A 284 -31.76 -24.00 8.07
CA ALA A 284 -30.57 -24.66 7.56
C ALA A 284 -29.57 -24.98 8.66
N THR A 285 -28.73 -25.99 8.43
CA THR A 285 -27.49 -26.20 9.19
C THR A 285 -26.30 -25.82 8.32
N LEU A 286 -25.44 -24.93 8.82
CA LEU A 286 -24.24 -24.44 8.16
C LEU A 286 -23.01 -25.12 8.73
N SER A 287 -22.02 -25.35 7.88
CA SER A 287 -20.75 -26.03 8.22
C SER A 287 -19.54 -25.20 7.77
N ALA A 288 -18.35 -25.75 7.96
CA ALA A 288 -17.09 -25.14 7.53
C ALA A 288 -17.15 -24.69 6.05
N GLY A 289 -16.70 -23.48 5.78
CA GLY A 289 -16.77 -22.86 4.46
C GLY A 289 -18.05 -22.05 4.18
N ASN A 290 -19.04 -22.08 5.09
CA ASN A 290 -20.20 -21.20 5.01
C ASN A 290 -19.95 -19.86 5.72
N LEU A 291 -20.73 -18.85 5.32
CA LEU A 291 -20.72 -17.52 5.91
C LEU A 291 -22.13 -17.11 6.34
N VAL A 292 -22.21 -16.23 7.33
CA VAL A 292 -23.48 -15.71 7.87
C VAL A 292 -23.36 -14.23 8.16
N GLY A 293 -24.50 -13.53 8.05
CA GLY A 293 -24.63 -12.13 8.36
C GLY A 293 -24.37 -11.20 7.17
N GLU A 294 -24.08 -11.72 5.99
CA GLU A 294 -23.86 -10.97 4.75
C GLU A 294 -25.08 -10.17 4.30
N ILE A 295 -26.30 -10.71 4.49
CA ILE A 295 -27.56 -10.06 4.08
C ILE A 295 -27.72 -8.73 4.80
N ALA A 296 -27.56 -8.73 6.12
CA ALA A 296 -27.69 -7.55 6.95
C ALA A 296 -26.66 -6.47 6.57
N LEU A 297 -25.44 -6.87 6.20
CA LEU A 297 -24.37 -5.96 5.83
C LEU A 297 -24.55 -5.36 4.42
N LEU A 298 -24.98 -6.16 3.45
CA LEU A 298 -25.14 -5.73 2.05
C LEU A 298 -26.42 -4.95 1.81
N ARG A 299 -27.51 -5.28 2.51
CA ARG A 299 -28.82 -4.66 2.33
C ARG A 299 -29.12 -3.56 3.36
N ASP A 300 -28.24 -3.36 4.33
CA ASP A 300 -28.43 -2.42 5.44
C ASP A 300 -29.76 -2.64 6.20
N VAL A 301 -30.01 -3.89 6.54
CA VAL A 301 -31.22 -4.34 7.25
C VAL A 301 -30.81 -5.05 8.54
N PRO A 302 -31.73 -5.20 9.52
CA PRO A 302 -31.49 -6.04 10.68
C PRO A 302 -31.18 -7.50 10.28
N ARG A 303 -30.58 -8.26 11.20
CA ARG A 303 -30.30 -9.69 11.00
C ARG A 303 -31.59 -10.45 10.66
N THR A 304 -31.55 -11.20 9.59
CA THR A 304 -32.74 -11.88 9.02
C THR A 304 -33.00 -13.25 9.59
N ALA A 305 -32.13 -13.76 10.48
CA ALA A 305 -32.25 -15.05 11.12
C ALA A 305 -31.38 -15.12 12.37
N THR A 306 -31.74 -16.05 13.28
CA THR A 306 -30.94 -16.41 14.43
C THR A 306 -29.98 -17.55 14.06
N VAL A 307 -28.71 -17.42 14.44
CA VAL A 307 -27.68 -18.43 14.22
C VAL A 307 -27.14 -18.91 15.56
N THR A 308 -27.25 -20.20 15.82
CA THR A 308 -26.83 -20.82 17.08
C THR A 308 -25.76 -21.88 16.79
N ALA A 309 -24.71 -21.91 17.59
CA ALA A 309 -23.67 -22.91 17.49
C ALA A 309 -24.24 -24.32 17.86
N LYS A 310 -24.30 -25.25 16.91
CA LYS A 310 -24.73 -26.64 17.14
C LYS A 310 -23.60 -27.44 17.76
N THR A 311 -22.38 -27.21 17.33
CA THR A 311 -21.18 -27.80 17.91
C THR A 311 -20.23 -26.67 18.35
N ARG A 312 -19.08 -27.01 18.94
CA ARG A 312 -18.00 -26.02 19.11
C ARG A 312 -17.60 -25.47 17.75
N LEU A 313 -17.64 -24.14 17.60
CA LEU A 313 -17.33 -23.45 16.36
C LEU A 313 -16.00 -22.70 16.46
N GLU A 314 -15.22 -22.76 15.40
CA GLU A 314 -14.16 -21.79 15.14
C GLU A 314 -14.62 -20.86 14.01
N LEU A 315 -14.72 -19.60 14.33
CA LEU A 315 -15.18 -18.55 13.40
C LEU A 315 -14.05 -17.61 13.04
N LEU A 316 -14.12 -17.10 11.83
CA LEU A 316 -13.39 -15.92 11.41
C LEU A 316 -14.41 -14.80 11.22
N THR A 317 -14.23 -13.69 11.92
CA THR A 317 -15.12 -12.52 11.79
C THR A 317 -14.43 -11.40 11.07
N LEU A 318 -15.19 -10.63 10.30
CA LEU A 318 -14.74 -9.47 9.57
C LEU A 318 -15.71 -8.32 9.84
N ASP A 319 -15.18 -7.14 10.14
CA ASP A 319 -16.00 -5.96 10.36
C ASP A 319 -16.74 -5.51 9.09
N ARG A 320 -17.85 -4.76 9.28
CA ARG A 320 -18.71 -4.27 8.20
C ARG A 320 -17.96 -3.42 7.18
N ALA A 321 -17.10 -2.49 7.64
CA ALA A 321 -16.43 -1.54 6.77
C ALA A 321 -15.47 -2.25 5.82
N THR A 322 -14.62 -3.13 6.36
CA THR A 322 -13.67 -3.92 5.57
C THR A 322 -14.39 -4.89 4.62
N PHE A 323 -15.49 -5.51 5.06
CA PHE A 323 -16.28 -6.39 4.19
C PHE A 323 -16.90 -5.63 3.02
N LEU A 324 -17.54 -4.49 3.27
CA LEU A 324 -18.17 -3.69 2.22
C LEU A 324 -17.12 -3.14 1.25
N GLU A 325 -16.00 -2.61 1.73
CA GLU A 325 -14.90 -2.14 0.87
C GLU A 325 -14.41 -3.26 -0.07
N ALA A 326 -14.20 -4.45 0.47
CA ALA A 326 -13.73 -5.59 -0.31
C ALA A 326 -14.71 -6.02 -1.40
N VAL A 327 -16.00 -6.08 -1.08
CA VAL A 327 -17.05 -6.56 -2.00
C VAL A 327 -17.44 -5.47 -3.00
N THR A 328 -17.68 -4.23 -2.55
CA THR A 328 -18.14 -3.14 -3.43
C THR A 328 -17.04 -2.61 -4.34
N GLY A 329 -15.79 -2.70 -3.93
CA GLY A 329 -14.63 -2.31 -4.73
C GLY A 329 -14.32 -3.25 -5.90
N HIS A 330 -15.02 -4.41 -6.02
CA HIS A 330 -14.75 -5.42 -7.04
C HIS A 330 -16.05 -5.96 -7.65
N PRO A 331 -16.39 -5.62 -8.91
CA PRO A 331 -17.67 -5.97 -9.54
C PRO A 331 -18.05 -7.45 -9.45
N GLN A 332 -17.10 -8.36 -9.73
CA GLN A 332 -17.33 -9.80 -9.68
C GLN A 332 -17.64 -10.33 -8.26
N SER A 333 -17.01 -9.75 -7.23
CA SER A 333 -17.28 -10.12 -5.84
C SER A 333 -18.65 -9.61 -5.41
N ARG A 334 -19.04 -8.43 -5.86
CA ARG A 334 -20.36 -7.87 -5.62
C ARG A 334 -21.47 -8.72 -6.25
N GLU A 335 -21.30 -9.09 -7.51
CA GLU A 335 -22.25 -9.97 -8.22
C GLU A 335 -22.43 -11.33 -7.49
N ARG A 336 -21.32 -11.93 -7.05
CA ARG A 336 -21.36 -13.17 -6.25
C ARG A 336 -22.06 -12.97 -4.90
N ALA A 337 -21.81 -11.86 -4.23
CA ALA A 337 -22.44 -11.53 -2.97
C ALA A 337 -23.96 -11.34 -3.13
N GLU A 338 -24.38 -10.62 -4.18
CA GLU A 338 -25.80 -10.42 -4.51
C GLU A 338 -26.49 -11.75 -4.83
N ALA A 339 -25.87 -12.62 -5.62
CA ALA A 339 -26.41 -13.96 -5.92
C ALA A 339 -26.60 -14.82 -4.66
N ILE A 340 -25.66 -14.77 -3.70
CA ILE A 340 -25.80 -15.50 -2.42
C ILE A 340 -26.96 -14.92 -1.61
N VAL A 341 -27.08 -13.59 -1.53
CA VAL A 341 -28.17 -12.94 -0.82
C VAL A 341 -29.52 -13.33 -1.43
N GLU A 342 -29.67 -13.30 -2.75
CA GLU A 342 -30.90 -13.68 -3.45
C GLU A 342 -31.27 -15.14 -3.19
N SER A 343 -30.31 -16.07 -3.19
CA SER A 343 -30.55 -17.47 -2.91
C SER A 343 -31.02 -17.77 -1.49
N ARG A 344 -30.78 -16.85 -0.54
CA ARG A 344 -31.11 -16.99 0.88
C ARG A 344 -32.32 -16.19 1.35
N LEU A 345 -32.77 -15.22 0.52
CA LEU A 345 -34.02 -14.49 0.77
C LEU A 345 -35.18 -15.38 0.31
N PRO A 346 -36.28 -15.45 1.07
CA PRO A 346 -37.50 -16.12 0.60
C PRO A 346 -38.01 -15.39 -0.65
N ASP A 347 -38.55 -16.15 -1.60
CA ASP A 347 -39.22 -15.60 -2.76
C ASP A 347 -40.22 -14.52 -2.28
N ARG A 348 -40.08 -13.31 -2.80
CA ARG A 348 -41.12 -12.32 -2.64
C ARG A 348 -42.39 -12.94 -3.24
N PRO A 349 -43.51 -13.01 -2.50
CA PRO A 349 -44.78 -13.37 -3.12
C PRO A 349 -44.95 -12.41 -4.29
N SER A 350 -45.10 -12.93 -5.48
CA SER A 350 -45.49 -12.18 -6.67
C SER A 350 -46.79 -11.47 -6.31
N ASN A 351 -46.71 -10.17 -6.03
CA ASN A 351 -47.92 -9.36 -5.95
C ASN A 351 -48.55 -9.38 -7.35
N GLY A 352 -49.47 -10.34 -7.51
CA GLY A 352 -50.42 -10.36 -8.60
C GLY A 352 -51.31 -9.10 -8.46
N HIS A 353 -50.86 -8.04 -9.03
CA HIS A 353 -51.73 -6.92 -9.39
C HIS A 353 -51.96 -7.04 -10.90
N ASP A 354 -52.88 -7.93 -11.26
CA ASP A 354 -53.57 -7.83 -12.53
C ASP A 354 -54.42 -6.53 -12.46
N PRO A 355 -54.24 -5.61 -13.39
CA PRO A 355 -55.19 -4.45 -13.48
C PRO A 355 -56.55 -4.97 -13.86
N PRO A 356 -57.65 -4.49 -13.23
CA PRO A 356 -58.97 -4.90 -13.63
C PRO A 356 -59.28 -4.41 -15.04
N ASP A 357 -59.68 -5.39 -15.88
CA ASP A 357 -60.26 -5.17 -17.22
C ASP A 357 -61.26 -4.00 -17.22
N ALA A 358 -60.92 -2.93 -17.94
CA ALA A 358 -61.84 -1.90 -18.31
C ALA A 358 -62.74 -2.43 -19.48
N ARG A 359 -63.98 -2.73 -19.16
CA ARG A 359 -65.07 -2.71 -20.11
C ARG A 359 -65.79 -1.38 -20.09
#